data_c077f5e965f02efaba11e4011eb21d36
#
_entry.id   c077f5e965f02efaba11e4011eb21d36
#
_cell.length_a   1.000
_cell.length_b   1.000
_cell.length_c   1.000
_cell.angle_alpha   90.00
_cell.angle_beta   90.00
_cell.angle_gamma   90.00
#
_symmetry.space_group_name_H-M   'P 1'
#
loop_
_entity.id
_entity.type
_entity.pdbx_description
1 polymer ?
#
loop_
_entity_poly.entity_id
_entity_poly.type
_entity_poly.pdbx_seq_one_letter_code
_entity_poly.pdbx_strand_id
1 'polypeptide(L)'
;ILIYINNAFLVFTISALAIWLWMSSIVSTGSIAIAIAMCLRINGMSQWIMWEVSSLFENIGVVHDGMSMMAKPLEVVDHEQASIIKISSGKVDFDHVGFHYGRPGGIMEDFSLSIAAGEKVGVVGRSGAGKTTLMNLLLRFYDLEKGEIRIDGQNISGVTQESLRAQIGVVTQDTSLLHRSIRDNIAYTSPEISDENVIEAAKKANAWEFIQDLEDSFGRKGLEAHVGERGVKLSGGQRQRIAIARMFLKDAP
;
A
#
# COMPACT_ATOMS: atom_id res chain seq x y z
N ILE A 1 2.12 14.03 36.93
CA ILE A 1 2.91 14.57 38.06
C ILE A 1 2.01 15.40 38.98
N LEU A 2 1.26 16.39 38.51
CA LEU A 2 0.43 17.28 39.35
C LEU A 2 -0.60 16.52 40.20
N ILE A 3 -1.25 15.51 39.65
CA ILE A 3 -2.24 14.68 40.34
C ILE A 3 -1.62 13.87 41.48
N TYR A 4 -0.44 13.29 41.24
CA TYR A 4 0.29 12.54 42.29
C TYR A 4 0.67 13.45 43.44
N ILE A 5 1.10 14.67 43.14
CA ILE A 5 1.44 15.67 44.18
C ILE A 5 0.17 16.05 44.97
N ASN A 6 -0.94 16.32 44.29
CA ASN A 6 -2.21 16.67 44.92
C ASN A 6 -2.74 15.53 45.80
N ASN A 7 -2.67 14.29 45.32
CA ASN A 7 -3.10 13.12 46.08
C ASN A 7 -2.22 12.86 47.30
N ALA A 8 -0.91 13.01 47.16
CA ALA A 8 0.02 12.92 48.31
C ALA A 8 -0.28 13.99 49.35
N PHE A 9 -0.51 15.22 48.93
CA PHE A 9 -0.88 16.32 49.79
C PHE A 9 -2.21 16.09 50.51
N LEU A 10 -3.22 15.53 49.82
CA LEU A 10 -4.51 15.16 50.40
C LEU A 10 -4.33 14.11 51.52
N VAL A 11 -3.61 13.03 51.23
CA VAL A 11 -3.36 11.98 52.22
C VAL A 11 -2.61 12.52 53.45
N PHE A 12 -1.58 13.34 53.22
CA PHE A 12 -0.82 13.95 54.28
C PHE A 12 -1.68 14.88 55.16
N THR A 13 -2.48 15.76 54.54
CA THR A 13 -3.28 16.73 55.27
C THR A 13 -4.38 16.05 56.09
N ILE A 14 -5.08 15.03 55.52
CA ILE A 14 -6.12 14.31 56.23
C ILE A 14 -5.53 13.49 57.39
N SER A 15 -4.36 12.85 57.18
CA SER A 15 -3.70 12.09 58.21
C SER A 15 -3.22 13.00 59.37
N ALA A 16 -2.63 14.13 59.08
CA ALA A 16 -2.18 15.11 60.08
C ALA A 16 -3.39 15.67 60.89
N LEU A 17 -4.49 16.01 60.21
CA LEU A 17 -5.70 16.47 60.87
C LEU A 17 -6.33 15.40 61.78
N ALA A 18 -6.41 14.17 61.29
CA ALA A 18 -6.94 13.04 62.06
C ALA A 18 -6.12 12.74 63.32
N ILE A 19 -4.82 12.81 63.23
CA ILE A 19 -3.91 12.65 64.39
C ILE A 19 -4.05 13.80 65.38
N TRP A 20 -4.13 15.02 64.89
CA TRP A 20 -4.33 16.23 65.75
C TRP A 20 -5.68 16.17 66.52
N LEU A 21 -6.77 15.76 65.85
CA LEU A 21 -8.06 15.57 66.51
C LEU A 21 -8.07 14.46 67.54
N TRP A 22 -7.31 13.37 67.28
CA TRP A 22 -7.14 12.28 68.23
C TRP A 22 -6.34 12.73 69.46
N MET A 23 -5.26 13.49 69.27
CA MET A 23 -4.48 14.04 70.39
C MET A 23 -5.33 14.99 71.27
N SER A 24 -6.29 15.65 70.66
CA SER A 24 -7.29 16.51 71.35
C SER A 24 -8.42 15.74 71.98
N SER A 25 -8.40 14.39 71.97
CA SER A 25 -9.42 13.48 72.51
C SER A 25 -10.83 13.67 71.89
N ILE A 26 -10.91 14.23 70.70
CA ILE A 26 -12.14 14.50 69.96
C ILE A 26 -12.61 13.25 69.20
N VAL A 27 -11.66 12.46 68.68
CA VAL A 27 -11.95 11.28 67.85
C VAL A 27 -11.26 10.02 68.39
N SER A 28 -11.80 8.82 68.06
CA SER A 28 -11.20 7.55 68.45
C SER A 28 -10.09 7.11 67.45
N THR A 29 -9.25 6.17 67.88
CA THR A 29 -8.24 5.55 67.01
C THR A 29 -8.86 4.86 65.80
N GLY A 30 -10.07 4.32 65.88
CA GLY A 30 -10.80 3.76 64.76
C GLY A 30 -11.19 4.79 63.71
N SER A 31 -11.45 6.03 64.14
CA SER A 31 -11.76 7.13 63.20
C SER A 31 -10.59 7.52 62.32
N ILE A 32 -9.34 7.45 62.86
CA ILE A 32 -8.11 7.70 62.09
C ILE A 32 -7.96 6.65 60.97
N ALA A 33 -8.14 5.37 61.34
CA ALA A 33 -8.05 4.28 60.35
C ALA A 33 -9.07 4.41 59.23
N ILE A 34 -10.33 4.75 59.59
CA ILE A 34 -11.38 4.99 58.59
C ILE A 34 -11.06 6.17 57.68
N ALA A 35 -10.62 7.29 58.23
CA ALA A 35 -10.25 8.50 57.45
C ALA A 35 -9.14 8.23 56.45
N ILE A 36 -8.08 7.52 56.87
CA ILE A 36 -6.96 7.15 56.00
C ILE A 36 -7.45 6.16 54.92
N ALA A 37 -8.22 5.14 55.32
CA ALA A 37 -8.74 4.16 54.34
C ALA A 37 -9.63 4.81 53.28
N MET A 38 -10.51 5.73 53.67
CA MET A 38 -11.35 6.49 52.73
C MET A 38 -10.51 7.36 51.79
N CYS A 39 -9.47 8.04 52.33
CA CYS A 39 -8.58 8.87 51.54
C CYS A 39 -7.82 8.05 50.50
N LEU A 40 -7.28 6.88 50.89
CA LEU A 40 -6.61 5.96 49.96
C LEU A 40 -7.58 5.41 48.89
N ARG A 41 -8.84 5.14 49.25
CA ARG A 41 -9.87 4.68 48.32
C ARG A 41 -10.19 5.76 47.28
N ILE A 42 -10.35 7.02 47.70
CA ILE A 42 -10.58 8.16 46.80
C ILE A 42 -9.38 8.34 45.86
N ASN A 43 -8.17 8.23 46.38
CA ASN A 43 -6.96 8.29 45.56
C ASN A 43 -6.95 7.17 44.49
N GLY A 44 -7.24 5.93 44.86
CA GLY A 44 -7.33 4.80 43.93
C GLY A 44 -8.39 5.03 42.84
N MET A 45 -9.59 5.53 43.22
CA MET A 45 -10.63 5.86 42.26
C MET A 45 -10.22 7.00 41.32
N SER A 46 -9.56 8.02 41.80
CA SER A 46 -9.02 9.12 40.97
C SER A 46 -8.00 8.61 39.93
N GLN A 47 -7.10 7.72 40.33
CA GLN A 47 -6.14 7.12 39.41
C GLN A 47 -6.82 6.24 38.36
N TRP A 48 -7.82 5.44 38.77
CA TRP A 48 -8.57 4.59 37.84
C TRP A 48 -9.33 5.43 36.80
N ILE A 49 -10.01 6.50 37.23
CA ILE A 49 -10.71 7.41 36.30
C ILE A 49 -9.71 8.03 35.30
N MET A 50 -8.54 8.46 35.77
CA MET A 50 -7.52 9.04 34.88
C MET A 50 -7.03 8.04 33.85
N TRP A 51 -6.86 6.77 34.25
CA TRP A 51 -6.46 5.70 33.33
C TRP A 51 -7.55 5.43 32.30
N GLU A 52 -8.82 5.34 32.71
CA GLU A 52 -9.96 5.13 31.80
C GLU A 52 -10.11 6.28 30.80
N VAL A 53 -9.99 7.54 31.27
CA VAL A 53 -10.07 8.69 30.39
C VAL A 53 -8.92 8.72 29.39
N SER A 54 -7.70 8.38 29.81
CA SER A 54 -6.55 8.29 28.91
C SER A 54 -6.72 7.18 27.88
N SER A 55 -7.19 6.01 28.29
CA SER A 55 -7.49 4.88 27.41
C SER A 55 -8.59 5.22 26.39
N LEU A 56 -9.62 5.96 26.84
CA LEU A 56 -10.69 6.42 25.94
C LEU A 56 -10.12 7.32 24.82
N PHE A 57 -9.28 8.31 25.16
CA PHE A 57 -8.67 9.19 24.16
C PHE A 57 -7.73 8.44 23.22
N GLU A 58 -6.96 7.49 23.72
CA GLU A 58 -6.11 6.63 22.90
C GLU A 58 -6.94 5.83 21.89
N ASN A 59 -8.02 5.18 22.35
CA ASN A 59 -8.92 4.42 21.47
C ASN A 59 -9.61 5.32 20.43
N ILE A 60 -10.05 6.53 20.82
CA ILE A 60 -10.61 7.49 19.86
C ILE A 60 -9.56 7.90 18.82
N GLY A 61 -8.32 8.11 19.23
CA GLY A 61 -7.20 8.41 18.31
C GLY A 61 -6.98 7.30 17.29
N VAL A 62 -6.90 6.05 17.75
CA VAL A 62 -6.73 4.88 16.87
C VAL A 62 -7.89 4.73 15.88
N VAL A 63 -9.13 4.91 16.35
CA VAL A 63 -10.32 4.85 15.47
C VAL A 63 -10.29 5.99 14.46
N HIS A 64 -9.95 7.21 14.89
CA HIS A 64 -9.86 8.36 14.00
C HIS A 64 -8.80 8.18 12.92
N ASP A 65 -7.62 7.68 13.28
CA ASP A 65 -6.55 7.40 12.32
C ASP A 65 -6.96 6.31 11.32
N GLY A 66 -7.60 5.23 11.81
CA GLY A 66 -8.14 4.19 10.95
C GLY A 66 -9.21 4.72 9.98
N MET A 67 -10.14 5.53 10.46
CA MET A 67 -11.17 6.16 9.62
C MET A 67 -10.58 7.14 8.61
N SER A 68 -9.60 7.96 9.00
CA SER A 68 -8.95 8.90 8.09
C SER A 68 -8.20 8.21 6.97
N MET A 69 -7.59 7.04 7.25
CA MET A 69 -6.93 6.21 6.23
C MET A 69 -7.94 5.61 5.25
N MET A 70 -9.10 5.15 5.73
CA MET A 70 -10.17 4.58 4.90
C MET A 70 -10.95 5.64 4.12
N ALA A 71 -11.09 6.84 4.66
CA ALA A 71 -11.84 7.93 4.05
C ALA A 71 -11.02 8.75 3.05
N LYS A 72 -9.75 8.39 2.82
CA LYS A 72 -8.92 9.10 1.84
C LYS A 72 -9.52 8.92 0.44
N PRO A 73 -9.91 10.02 -0.25
CA PRO A 73 -10.48 9.91 -1.58
C PRO A 73 -9.45 9.34 -2.56
N LEU A 74 -9.95 8.56 -3.51
CA LEU A 74 -9.12 8.10 -4.64
C LEU A 74 -8.81 9.31 -5.52
N GLU A 75 -7.54 9.53 -5.84
CA GLU A 75 -7.08 10.65 -6.67
C GLU A 75 -7.50 10.48 -8.14
N VAL A 76 -7.53 9.23 -8.63
CA VAL A 76 -7.92 8.90 -10.00
C VAL A 76 -9.18 8.03 -9.95
N VAL A 77 -10.29 8.55 -10.49
CA VAL A 77 -11.57 7.88 -10.50
C VAL A 77 -12.08 7.82 -11.95
N ASP A 78 -12.68 6.70 -12.33
CA ASP A 78 -13.32 6.58 -13.62
C ASP A 78 -14.60 7.43 -13.67
N HIS A 79 -14.82 8.12 -14.80
CA HIS A 79 -16.07 8.85 -15.01
C HIS A 79 -17.24 7.87 -15.13
N GLU A 80 -18.44 8.30 -14.71
CA GLU A 80 -19.66 7.47 -14.81
C GLU A 80 -19.94 6.96 -16.23
N GLN A 81 -19.48 7.70 -17.25
CA GLN A 81 -19.65 7.38 -18.67
C GLN A 81 -18.36 6.80 -19.29
N ALA A 82 -17.40 6.37 -18.48
CA ALA A 82 -16.14 5.79 -18.98
C ALA A 82 -16.44 4.53 -19.81
N SER A 83 -15.88 4.47 -21.01
CA SER A 83 -16.04 3.35 -21.92
C SER A 83 -14.94 2.30 -21.77
N ILE A 84 -15.14 1.12 -22.32
CA ILE A 84 -14.09 0.10 -22.44
C ILE A 84 -13.20 0.48 -23.61
N ILE A 85 -11.87 0.59 -23.40
CA ILE A 85 -10.93 0.86 -24.48
C ILE A 85 -10.86 -0.32 -25.47
N LYS A 86 -10.75 0.00 -26.75
CA LYS A 86 -10.55 -1.00 -27.82
C LYS A 86 -9.26 -0.66 -28.56
N ILE A 87 -8.21 -1.40 -28.30
CA ILE A 87 -6.93 -1.23 -28.99
C ILE A 87 -6.89 -2.16 -30.19
N SER A 88 -6.60 -1.60 -31.35
CA SER A 88 -6.52 -2.31 -32.64
C SER A 88 -5.12 -2.33 -33.22
N SER A 89 -4.37 -1.25 -33.08
CA SER A 89 -3.05 -1.07 -33.67
C SER A 89 -1.97 -0.72 -32.64
N GLY A 90 -2.37 -0.13 -31.53
CA GLY A 90 -1.46 0.25 -30.45
C GLY A 90 -0.67 1.54 -30.73
N LYS A 91 -1.21 2.44 -31.56
CA LYS A 91 -0.64 3.80 -31.73
C LYS A 91 -0.85 4.59 -30.45
N VAL A 92 0.19 5.26 -29.94
CA VAL A 92 0.13 6.09 -28.73
C VAL A 92 0.53 7.53 -29.05
N ASP A 93 -0.35 8.46 -28.71
CA ASP A 93 -0.09 9.89 -28.86
C ASP A 93 -0.14 10.59 -27.50
N PHE A 94 0.92 11.30 -27.15
CA PHE A 94 0.96 12.29 -26.08
C PHE A 94 0.83 13.67 -26.71
N ASP A 95 -0.16 14.44 -26.33
CA ASP A 95 -0.48 15.72 -26.92
C ASP A 95 -0.46 16.84 -25.87
N HIS A 96 0.59 17.70 -25.93
CA HIS A 96 0.80 18.84 -25.02
C HIS A 96 0.65 18.49 -23.52
N VAL A 97 1.19 17.32 -23.12
CA VAL A 97 1.05 16.77 -21.76
C VAL A 97 1.82 17.65 -20.76
N GLY A 98 1.07 18.13 -19.76
CA GLY A 98 1.57 18.80 -18.58
C GLY A 98 1.26 18.03 -17.32
N PHE A 99 2.28 17.80 -16.49
CA PHE A 99 2.12 17.05 -15.24
C PHE A 99 3.16 17.43 -14.17
N HIS A 100 2.69 17.53 -12.93
CA HIS A 100 3.52 17.66 -11.73
C HIS A 100 2.89 16.88 -10.55
N TYR A 101 3.69 16.35 -9.64
CA TYR A 101 3.21 15.65 -8.45
C TYR A 101 2.77 16.65 -7.35
N GLY A 102 1.80 17.53 -7.63
CA GLY A 102 1.28 18.51 -6.69
C GLY A 102 2.29 19.61 -6.26
N ARG A 103 3.41 19.77 -6.99
CA ARG A 103 4.42 20.79 -6.72
C ARG A 103 4.52 21.79 -7.87
N PRO A 104 4.58 23.10 -7.61
CA PRO A 104 4.83 24.10 -8.63
C PRO A 104 6.18 23.84 -9.34
N GLY A 105 6.17 23.83 -10.68
CA GLY A 105 7.34 23.49 -11.49
C GLY A 105 7.31 22.02 -11.91
N GLY A 106 6.76 21.77 -13.09
CA GLY A 106 6.40 20.45 -13.56
C GLY A 106 7.59 19.55 -13.90
N ILE A 107 7.35 18.24 -13.82
CA ILE A 107 8.24 17.24 -14.42
C ILE A 107 8.08 17.25 -15.94
N MET A 108 6.88 17.59 -16.43
CA MET A 108 6.53 17.78 -17.84
C MET A 108 5.67 19.03 -17.97
N GLU A 109 6.07 19.99 -18.80
CA GLU A 109 5.33 21.25 -18.99
C GLU A 109 4.57 21.30 -20.31
N ASP A 110 5.11 20.69 -21.36
CA ASP A 110 4.51 20.66 -22.73
C ASP A 110 5.14 19.50 -23.51
N PHE A 111 4.84 18.28 -23.09
CA PHE A 111 5.44 17.09 -23.72
C PHE A 111 4.53 16.52 -24.79
N SER A 112 5.05 16.44 -26.01
CA SER A 112 4.35 15.82 -27.15
C SER A 112 5.21 14.73 -27.78
N LEU A 113 4.61 13.55 -27.99
CA LEU A 113 5.26 12.40 -28.60
C LEU A 113 4.20 11.54 -29.30
N SER A 114 4.48 11.13 -30.52
CA SER A 114 3.65 10.15 -31.25
C SER A 114 4.47 8.89 -31.48
N ILE A 115 3.94 7.74 -31.08
CA ILE A 115 4.51 6.40 -31.28
C ILE A 115 3.62 5.65 -32.24
N ALA A 116 4.16 5.26 -33.37
CA ALA A 116 3.42 4.51 -34.37
C ALA A 116 3.10 3.08 -33.93
N ALA A 117 2.10 2.46 -34.53
CA ALA A 117 1.75 1.06 -34.29
C ALA A 117 2.96 0.13 -34.53
N GLY A 118 3.28 -0.73 -33.59
CA GLY A 118 4.41 -1.67 -33.66
C GLY A 118 5.79 -1.04 -33.53
N GLU A 119 5.88 0.27 -33.29
CA GLU A 119 7.15 0.98 -33.10
C GLU A 119 7.82 0.59 -31.77
N LYS A 120 9.15 0.45 -31.79
CA LYS A 120 9.97 0.21 -30.59
C LYS A 120 10.67 1.50 -30.21
N VAL A 121 10.30 2.07 -29.07
CA VAL A 121 10.83 3.34 -28.59
C VAL A 121 11.72 3.14 -27.37
N GLY A 122 12.94 3.68 -27.41
CA GLY A 122 13.85 3.75 -26.27
C GLY A 122 13.78 5.12 -25.58
N VAL A 123 13.41 5.17 -24.31
CA VAL A 123 13.38 6.40 -23.51
C VAL A 123 14.66 6.53 -22.70
N VAL A 124 15.51 7.51 -23.03
CA VAL A 124 16.82 7.74 -22.40
C VAL A 124 16.83 9.09 -21.69
N GLY A 125 17.47 9.15 -20.53
CA GLY A 125 17.58 10.39 -19.76
C GLY A 125 18.19 10.16 -18.38
N ARG A 126 18.62 11.24 -17.73
CA ARG A 126 19.16 11.22 -16.36
C ARG A 126 18.12 10.70 -15.37
N SER A 127 18.60 10.27 -14.17
CA SER A 127 17.70 9.99 -13.07
C SER A 127 16.85 11.24 -12.74
N GLY A 128 15.55 11.06 -12.53
CA GLY A 128 14.63 12.18 -12.31
C GLY A 128 14.11 12.89 -13.57
N ALA A 129 14.51 12.50 -14.79
CA ALA A 129 14.05 13.10 -16.03
C ALA A 129 12.59 12.76 -16.43
N GLY A 130 11.82 12.14 -15.57
CA GLY A 130 10.40 11.85 -15.85
C GLY A 130 10.11 10.54 -16.60
N LYS A 131 11.10 9.67 -16.86
CA LYS A 131 10.90 8.41 -17.60
C LYS A 131 9.83 7.50 -16.95
N THR A 132 9.92 7.30 -15.64
CA THR A 132 8.92 6.51 -14.89
C THR A 132 7.59 7.23 -14.83
N THR A 133 7.59 8.55 -14.75
CA THR A 133 6.37 9.37 -14.79
C THR A 133 5.62 9.18 -16.10
N LEU A 134 6.32 9.16 -17.24
CA LEU A 134 5.73 8.92 -18.55
C LEU A 134 4.95 7.57 -18.57
N MET A 135 5.56 6.51 -18.03
CA MET A 135 4.91 5.20 -17.93
C MET A 135 3.71 5.23 -16.97
N ASN A 136 3.83 5.92 -15.84
CA ASN A 136 2.75 6.05 -14.87
C ASN A 136 1.55 6.82 -15.45
N LEU A 137 1.79 7.84 -16.25
CA LEU A 137 0.74 8.59 -16.94
C LEU A 137 0.05 7.75 -18.02
N LEU A 138 0.80 6.97 -18.80
CA LEU A 138 0.25 6.04 -19.78
C LEU A 138 -0.65 4.98 -19.14
N LEU A 139 -0.28 4.49 -17.93
CA LEU A 139 -1.07 3.55 -17.13
C LEU A 139 -2.22 4.23 -16.35
N ARG A 140 -2.34 5.55 -16.48
CA ARG A 140 -3.32 6.36 -15.74
C ARG A 140 -3.27 6.08 -14.23
N PHE A 141 -2.05 6.10 -13.66
CA PHE A 141 -1.89 6.14 -12.20
C PHE A 141 -2.09 7.55 -11.66
N TYR A 142 -2.04 8.54 -12.53
CA TYR A 142 -2.31 9.96 -12.28
C TYR A 142 -3.08 10.52 -13.46
N ASP A 143 -4.00 11.45 -13.22
CA ASP A 143 -4.63 12.25 -14.26
C ASP A 143 -3.73 13.44 -14.61
N LEU A 144 -3.82 13.92 -15.85
CA LEU A 144 -3.03 15.04 -16.35
C LEU A 144 -3.59 16.38 -15.87
N GLU A 145 -2.71 17.36 -15.66
CA GLU A 145 -3.12 18.75 -15.46
C GLU A 145 -3.42 19.46 -16.78
N LYS A 146 -2.72 19.07 -17.86
CA LYS A 146 -2.91 19.64 -19.22
C LYS A 146 -2.64 18.58 -20.27
N GLY A 147 -3.24 18.81 -21.45
CA GLY A 147 -3.06 17.94 -22.60
C GLY A 147 -3.86 16.64 -22.48
N GLU A 148 -3.51 15.69 -23.30
CA GLU A 148 -4.15 14.38 -23.30
C GLU A 148 -3.21 13.28 -23.81
N ILE A 149 -3.53 12.05 -23.43
CA ILE A 149 -2.88 10.84 -23.95
C ILE A 149 -3.95 10.03 -24.66
N ARG A 150 -3.66 9.62 -25.89
CA ARG A 150 -4.57 8.80 -26.69
C ARG A 150 -3.91 7.48 -27.09
N ILE A 151 -4.71 6.42 -27.11
CA ILE A 151 -4.31 5.13 -27.71
C ILE A 151 -5.31 4.83 -28.81
N ASP A 152 -4.82 4.64 -30.04
CA ASP A 152 -5.65 4.49 -31.25
C ASP A 152 -6.72 5.58 -31.36
N GLY A 153 -6.38 6.84 -31.05
CA GLY A 153 -7.27 8.00 -31.07
C GLY A 153 -8.24 8.10 -29.88
N GLN A 154 -8.30 7.11 -28.99
CA GLN A 154 -9.15 7.12 -27.80
C GLN A 154 -8.40 7.77 -26.63
N ASN A 155 -8.96 8.83 -26.04
CA ASN A 155 -8.38 9.47 -24.85
C ASN A 155 -8.48 8.55 -23.63
N ILE A 156 -7.35 8.27 -22.98
CA ILE A 156 -7.28 7.35 -21.84
C ILE A 156 -8.03 7.86 -20.59
N SER A 157 -8.32 9.16 -20.49
CA SER A 157 -9.13 9.71 -19.39
C SER A 157 -10.61 9.36 -19.50
N GLY A 158 -11.10 9.09 -20.72
CA GLY A 158 -12.50 8.73 -20.99
C GLY A 158 -12.80 7.23 -20.96
N VAL A 159 -11.80 6.39 -20.63
CA VAL A 159 -11.97 4.93 -20.57
C VAL A 159 -11.79 4.42 -19.14
N THR A 160 -12.27 3.21 -18.85
CA THR A 160 -12.08 2.61 -17.53
C THR A 160 -10.61 2.21 -17.31
N GLN A 161 -10.07 2.47 -16.12
CA GLN A 161 -8.70 2.12 -15.76
C GLN A 161 -8.43 0.61 -15.91
N GLU A 162 -9.42 -0.21 -15.56
CA GLU A 162 -9.33 -1.66 -15.69
C GLU A 162 -9.13 -2.07 -17.15
N SER A 163 -9.98 -1.58 -18.07
CA SER A 163 -9.87 -1.91 -19.50
C SER A 163 -8.57 -1.42 -20.11
N LEU A 164 -8.10 -0.21 -19.74
CA LEU A 164 -6.83 0.34 -20.17
C LEU A 164 -5.64 -0.53 -19.74
N ARG A 165 -5.56 -0.82 -18.44
CA ARG A 165 -4.46 -1.61 -17.87
C ARG A 165 -4.49 -3.07 -18.31
N ALA A 166 -5.67 -3.59 -18.66
CA ALA A 166 -5.79 -4.92 -19.25
C ALA A 166 -5.06 -5.03 -20.61
N GLN A 167 -5.03 -3.95 -21.39
CA GLN A 167 -4.42 -3.91 -22.72
C GLN A 167 -2.92 -3.53 -22.71
N ILE A 168 -2.32 -3.22 -21.58
CA ILE A 168 -0.92 -2.79 -21.50
C ILE A 168 -0.13 -3.82 -20.70
N GLY A 169 0.89 -4.42 -21.32
CA GLY A 169 1.87 -5.27 -20.63
C GLY A 169 2.97 -4.43 -20.00
N VAL A 170 3.29 -4.66 -18.72
CA VAL A 170 4.33 -3.93 -18.00
C VAL A 170 5.30 -4.89 -17.31
N VAL A 171 6.59 -4.67 -17.52
CA VAL A 171 7.66 -5.32 -16.74
C VAL A 171 8.37 -4.23 -15.95
N THR A 172 8.23 -4.27 -14.64
CA THR A 172 8.87 -3.30 -13.73
C THR A 172 10.35 -3.66 -13.50
N GLN A 173 11.16 -2.66 -13.14
CA GLN A 173 12.56 -2.87 -12.78
C GLN A 173 12.69 -3.76 -11.53
N ASP A 174 11.83 -3.54 -10.54
CA ASP A 174 11.71 -4.37 -9.35
C ASP A 174 10.62 -5.42 -9.57
N THR A 175 11.05 -6.65 -9.86
CA THR A 175 10.15 -7.78 -10.15
C THR A 175 9.90 -8.57 -8.87
N SER A 176 8.87 -8.19 -8.14
CA SER A 176 8.36 -9.01 -7.04
C SER A 176 7.50 -10.16 -7.57
N LEU A 177 7.69 -11.33 -7.00
CA LEU A 177 6.87 -12.51 -7.25
C LEU A 177 6.00 -12.78 -6.01
N LEU A 178 4.82 -13.32 -6.25
CA LEU A 178 3.93 -13.74 -5.18
C LEU A 178 4.47 -15.02 -4.53
N HIS A 179 4.21 -15.19 -3.24
CA HIS A 179 4.53 -16.40 -2.49
C HIS A 179 3.59 -17.55 -2.87
N ARG A 180 3.64 -17.95 -4.15
CA ARG A 180 2.81 -18.96 -4.78
C ARG A 180 3.66 -19.80 -5.73
N SER A 181 3.03 -20.73 -6.45
CA SER A 181 3.70 -21.53 -7.49
C SER A 181 4.26 -20.65 -8.62
N ILE A 182 5.24 -21.18 -9.35
CA ILE A 182 5.74 -20.53 -10.58
C ILE A 182 4.59 -20.39 -11.58
N ARG A 183 3.73 -21.41 -11.70
CA ARG A 183 2.51 -21.36 -12.51
C ARG A 183 1.64 -20.17 -12.18
N ASP A 184 1.27 -20.02 -10.90
CA ASP A 184 0.43 -18.90 -10.45
C ASP A 184 1.09 -17.54 -10.64
N ASN A 185 2.39 -17.48 -10.59
CA ASN A 185 3.13 -16.24 -10.88
C ASN A 185 3.10 -15.88 -12.35
N ILE A 186 3.15 -16.84 -13.27
CA ILE A 186 3.06 -16.57 -14.71
C ILE A 186 1.61 -16.34 -15.11
N ALA A 187 0.67 -17.18 -14.67
CA ALA A 187 -0.75 -17.13 -14.99
C ALA A 187 -1.55 -16.14 -14.11
N TYR A 188 -0.90 -15.20 -13.45
CA TYR A 188 -1.49 -14.31 -12.44
C TYR A 188 -2.76 -13.59 -12.92
N THR A 189 -2.80 -13.15 -14.18
CA THR A 189 -3.94 -12.42 -14.75
C THR A 189 -5.00 -13.33 -15.36
N SER A 190 -4.69 -14.61 -15.55
CA SER A 190 -5.57 -15.59 -16.24
C SER A 190 -5.37 -16.97 -15.62
N PRO A 191 -5.89 -17.22 -14.41
CA PRO A 191 -5.64 -18.46 -13.65
C PRO A 191 -6.15 -19.72 -14.36
N GLU A 192 -7.16 -19.58 -15.22
CA GLU A 192 -7.81 -20.70 -15.96
C GLU A 192 -7.03 -21.12 -17.22
N ILE A 193 -5.92 -20.46 -17.52
CA ILE A 193 -5.13 -20.77 -18.73
C ILE A 193 -4.46 -22.13 -18.61
N SER A 194 -4.31 -22.84 -19.73
CA SER A 194 -3.70 -24.16 -19.73
C SER A 194 -2.19 -24.12 -19.43
N ASP A 195 -1.65 -25.20 -18.90
CA ASP A 195 -0.22 -25.33 -18.60
C ASP A 195 0.64 -25.26 -19.87
N GLU A 196 0.13 -25.72 -21.01
CA GLU A 196 0.81 -25.63 -22.31
C GLU A 196 1.08 -24.16 -22.67
N ASN A 197 0.11 -23.28 -22.49
CA ASN A 197 0.26 -21.85 -22.75
C ASN A 197 1.25 -21.19 -21.78
N VAL A 198 1.22 -21.60 -20.51
CA VAL A 198 2.18 -21.13 -19.48
C VAL A 198 3.61 -21.54 -19.86
N ILE A 199 3.80 -22.80 -20.31
CA ILE A 199 5.09 -23.32 -20.77
C ILE A 199 5.57 -22.57 -22.02
N GLU A 200 4.67 -22.30 -22.97
CA GLU A 200 5.03 -21.56 -24.18
C GLU A 200 5.47 -20.12 -23.83
N ALA A 201 4.75 -19.43 -22.97
CA ALA A 201 5.14 -18.11 -22.48
C ALA A 201 6.49 -18.16 -21.75
N ALA A 202 6.73 -19.18 -20.92
CA ALA A 202 8.00 -19.36 -20.24
C ALA A 202 9.15 -19.62 -21.22
N LYS A 203 8.92 -20.36 -22.32
CA LYS A 203 9.90 -20.58 -23.40
C LYS A 203 10.22 -19.27 -24.14
N LYS A 204 9.20 -18.48 -24.50
CA LYS A 204 9.39 -17.17 -25.13
C LYS A 204 10.20 -16.21 -24.25
N ALA A 205 10.08 -16.34 -22.94
CA ALA A 205 10.85 -15.55 -21.96
C ALA A 205 12.24 -16.13 -21.63
N ASN A 206 12.67 -17.21 -22.26
CA ASN A 206 13.88 -17.97 -21.90
C ASN A 206 13.92 -18.39 -20.41
N ALA A 207 12.75 -18.70 -19.85
CA ALA A 207 12.60 -19.08 -18.45
C ALA A 207 12.43 -20.59 -18.25
N TRP A 208 11.96 -21.30 -19.28
CA TRP A 208 11.56 -22.70 -19.15
C TRP A 208 12.71 -23.61 -18.71
N GLU A 209 13.94 -23.42 -19.25
CA GLU A 209 15.10 -24.25 -18.93
C GLU A 209 15.37 -24.34 -17.43
N PHE A 210 15.34 -23.19 -16.73
CA PHE A 210 15.59 -23.23 -15.30
C PHE A 210 14.34 -23.60 -14.49
N ILE A 211 13.11 -23.31 -15.00
CA ILE A 211 11.87 -23.65 -14.29
C ILE A 211 11.72 -25.16 -14.13
N GLN A 212 11.97 -25.95 -15.18
CA GLN A 212 11.82 -27.39 -15.12
C GLN A 212 12.73 -28.09 -14.09
N ASP A 213 13.86 -27.45 -13.75
CA ASP A 213 14.84 -27.99 -12.79
C ASP A 213 14.59 -27.46 -11.35
N LEU A 214 13.59 -26.58 -11.14
CA LEU A 214 13.27 -26.07 -9.82
C LEU A 214 12.63 -27.17 -8.96
N GLU A 215 13.08 -27.23 -7.70
CA GLU A 215 12.46 -28.03 -6.66
C GLU A 215 12.44 -27.21 -5.35
N ASP A 216 11.29 -27.13 -4.71
CA ASP A 216 11.18 -26.42 -3.43
C ASP A 216 11.42 -27.37 -2.24
N SER A 217 11.46 -26.81 -1.03
CA SER A 217 11.71 -27.56 0.20
C SER A 217 10.64 -28.60 0.54
N PHE A 218 9.52 -28.60 -0.16
CA PHE A 218 8.43 -29.58 -0.03
C PHE A 218 8.44 -30.63 -1.14
N GLY A 219 9.42 -30.61 -2.04
CA GLY A 219 9.56 -31.57 -3.15
C GLY A 219 8.66 -31.24 -4.36
N ARG A 220 8.02 -30.06 -4.43
CA ARG A 220 7.25 -29.62 -5.59
C ARG A 220 8.21 -29.17 -6.68
N LYS A 221 7.95 -29.58 -7.93
CA LYS A 221 8.88 -29.38 -9.06
C LYS A 221 8.30 -28.49 -10.16
N GLY A 222 9.18 -27.88 -10.91
CA GLY A 222 8.84 -27.15 -12.13
C GLY A 222 7.84 -26.00 -11.88
N LEU A 223 6.73 -26.03 -12.59
CA LEU A 223 5.65 -25.04 -12.45
C LEU A 223 5.01 -25.05 -11.07
N GLU A 224 4.97 -26.17 -10.39
CA GLU A 224 4.39 -26.33 -9.06
C GLU A 224 5.32 -25.89 -7.93
N ALA A 225 6.61 -25.65 -8.21
CA ALA A 225 7.54 -25.14 -7.22
C ALA A 225 7.10 -23.73 -6.73
N HIS A 226 7.03 -23.56 -5.42
CA HIS A 226 6.62 -22.28 -4.83
C HIS A 226 7.80 -21.33 -4.65
N VAL A 227 7.53 -20.04 -4.82
CA VAL A 227 8.48 -18.95 -4.54
C VAL A 227 8.18 -18.40 -3.13
N GLY A 228 9.21 -17.97 -2.39
CA GLY A 228 9.05 -17.32 -1.09
C GLY A 228 10.06 -17.78 -0.06
N GLU A 229 9.85 -17.42 1.23
CA GLU A 229 10.81 -17.71 2.31
C GLU A 229 11.09 -19.21 2.51
N ARG A 230 10.09 -20.06 2.26
CA ARG A 230 10.18 -21.53 2.33
C ARG A 230 10.16 -22.21 0.95
N GLY A 231 10.23 -21.43 -0.12
CA GLY A 231 10.23 -21.90 -1.50
C GLY A 231 11.60 -21.78 -2.14
N VAL A 232 11.60 -21.85 -3.49
CA VAL A 232 12.83 -21.68 -4.27
C VAL A 232 13.34 -20.24 -4.19
N LYS A 233 14.66 -20.11 -4.07
CA LYS A 233 15.36 -18.82 -4.14
C LYS A 233 15.76 -18.56 -5.58
N LEU A 234 15.10 -17.58 -6.20
CA LEU A 234 15.38 -17.16 -7.56
C LEU A 234 16.38 -16.00 -7.61
N SER A 235 17.28 -16.01 -8.58
CA SER A 235 18.13 -14.86 -8.89
C SER A 235 17.31 -13.69 -9.43
N GLY A 236 17.86 -12.47 -9.42
CA GLY A 236 17.20 -11.30 -10.01
C GLY A 236 16.81 -11.49 -11.46
N GLY A 237 17.71 -12.06 -12.27
CA GLY A 237 17.44 -12.37 -13.68
C GLY A 237 16.38 -13.46 -13.90
N GLN A 238 16.28 -14.45 -13.01
CA GLN A 238 15.24 -15.47 -13.05
C GLN A 238 13.87 -14.86 -12.74
N ARG A 239 13.77 -14.02 -11.70
CA ARG A 239 12.54 -13.29 -11.38
C ARG A 239 12.08 -12.43 -12.55
N GLN A 240 13.01 -11.71 -13.18
CA GLN A 240 12.70 -10.88 -14.33
C GLN A 240 12.17 -11.69 -15.52
N ARG A 241 12.76 -12.83 -15.82
CA ARG A 241 12.29 -13.73 -16.90
C ARG A 241 10.89 -14.31 -16.61
N ILE A 242 10.56 -14.61 -15.35
CA ILE A 242 9.19 -15.00 -14.96
C ILE A 242 8.21 -13.83 -15.19
N ALA A 243 8.59 -12.60 -14.84
CA ALA A 243 7.75 -11.42 -15.11
C ALA A 243 7.57 -11.16 -16.61
N ILE A 244 8.60 -11.41 -17.43
CA ILE A 244 8.50 -11.36 -18.90
C ILE A 244 7.58 -12.48 -19.42
N ALA A 245 7.62 -13.70 -18.88
CA ALA A 245 6.71 -14.76 -19.23
C ALA A 245 5.24 -14.40 -18.92
N ARG A 246 4.98 -13.75 -17.78
CA ARG A 246 3.66 -13.18 -17.44
C ARG A 246 3.16 -12.19 -18.51
N MET A 247 4.07 -11.35 -19.03
CA MET A 247 3.73 -10.39 -20.07
C MET A 247 3.42 -11.09 -21.40
N PHE A 248 4.22 -12.11 -21.81
CA PHE A 248 3.92 -12.89 -23.01
C PHE A 248 2.58 -13.63 -22.93
N LEU A 249 2.23 -14.10 -21.72
CA LEU A 249 0.95 -14.77 -21.50
C LEU A 249 -0.24 -13.81 -21.59
N LYS A 250 -0.04 -12.55 -21.18
CA LYS A 250 -1.06 -11.51 -21.25
C LYS A 250 -1.44 -11.15 -22.70
N ASP A 251 -0.53 -11.36 -23.65
CA ASP A 251 -0.68 -11.10 -25.09
C ASP A 251 -1.28 -9.70 -25.37
N ALA A 252 -0.77 -8.69 -24.68
CA ALA A 252 -1.16 -7.30 -24.90
C ALA A 252 -0.62 -6.80 -26.25
N PRO A 253 -1.41 -6.02 -27.03
CA PRO A 253 -1.06 -5.53 -28.37
C PRO A 253 0.19 -4.62 -28.38
#